data_19aa711ba9bc776fbbb7e25090511f9e
#
_entry.id   19aa711ba9bc776fbbb7e25090511f9e
#
_cell.length_a   1.000
_cell.length_b   1.000
_cell.length_c   1.000
_cell.angle_alpha   90.00
_cell.angle_beta   90.00
_cell.angle_gamma   90.00
#
_symmetry.space_group_name_H-M   'P 1'
#
loop_
_entity.id
_entity.type
_entity.pdbx_description
1 polymer ?
#
loop_
_entity_poly.entity_id
_entity_poly.type
_entity_poly.pdbx_seq_one_letter_code
_entity_poly.pdbx_strand_id
1 'polypeptide(L)'
;MFLPAEITASVPSTLRQRIQMGFDVAQVSSVAHSLAEFGDRYLRRLFTPAEIAYACQGVGLQAERLAARFAAKEAVMKALQLSEAGVDWRDIEVVKHPDGSCGVALHGEAARCAQRAGAEQIVLSLSHDGDCAGAVAVAVLASPRPEIPLSTSHENR
;
A
#
# COMPACT_ATOMS: atom_id res chain seq x y z
N MET A 1 -7.11 -17.69 17.41
CA MET A 1 -8.30 -17.05 18.04
C MET A 1 -9.34 -16.88 16.97
N PHE A 2 -10.39 -17.71 16.96
CA PHE A 2 -11.50 -17.60 16.00
C PHE A 2 -12.35 -16.39 16.38
N LEU A 3 -12.50 -15.42 15.47
CA LEU A 3 -13.54 -14.42 15.61
C LEU A 3 -14.91 -15.11 15.53
N PRO A 4 -15.85 -14.80 16.44
CA PRO A 4 -17.16 -15.39 16.39
C PRO A 4 -17.82 -15.11 15.03
N ALA A 5 -18.50 -16.10 14.46
CA ALA A 5 -19.20 -15.98 13.17
C ALA A 5 -20.20 -14.82 13.12
N GLU A 6 -20.70 -14.38 14.27
CA GLU A 6 -21.63 -13.27 14.45
C GLU A 6 -21.05 -11.91 14.07
N ILE A 7 -19.74 -11.67 14.28
CA ILE A 7 -19.10 -10.39 13.89
C ILE A 7 -18.99 -10.29 12.36
N THR A 8 -18.78 -11.41 11.69
CA THR A 8 -18.68 -11.46 10.23
C THR A 8 -20.02 -11.27 9.53
N ALA A 9 -21.13 -11.69 10.17
CA ALA A 9 -22.49 -11.56 9.62
C ALA A 9 -23.04 -10.13 9.72
N SER A 10 -22.55 -9.32 10.66
CA SER A 10 -23.06 -7.95 10.90
C SER A 10 -22.47 -6.88 9.95
N VAL A 11 -21.42 -7.21 9.18
CA VAL A 11 -20.84 -6.27 8.20
C VAL A 11 -21.62 -6.37 6.90
N PRO A 12 -22.31 -5.29 6.45
CA PRO A 12 -23.03 -5.29 5.18
C PRO A 12 -22.12 -5.71 4.02
N SER A 13 -22.63 -6.54 3.13
CA SER A 13 -21.87 -7.03 1.95
C SER A 13 -21.29 -5.89 1.09
N THR A 14 -21.99 -4.77 1.02
CA THR A 14 -21.55 -3.54 0.35
C THR A 14 -20.29 -2.93 0.96
N LEU A 15 -20.09 -3.01 2.28
CA LEU A 15 -18.88 -2.55 2.96
C LEU A 15 -17.71 -3.50 2.73
N ARG A 16 -17.95 -4.81 2.65
CA ARG A 16 -16.89 -5.81 2.37
C ARG A 16 -16.25 -5.64 0.99
N GLN A 17 -17.04 -5.17 0.02
CA GLN A 17 -16.56 -4.94 -1.35
C GLN A 17 -15.82 -3.60 -1.52
N ARG A 18 -15.85 -2.73 -0.49
CA ARG A 18 -15.25 -1.39 -0.54
C ARG A 18 -13.90 -1.28 0.14
N ILE A 19 -13.46 -2.30 0.84
CA ILE A 19 -12.22 -2.28 1.60
C ILE A 19 -11.36 -3.46 1.18
N GLN A 20 -10.13 -3.16 0.75
CA GLN A 20 -9.07 -4.13 0.51
C GLN A 20 -7.92 -3.88 1.48
N MET A 21 -7.30 -4.95 1.95
CA MET A 21 -6.24 -4.89 2.95
C MET A 21 -5.01 -5.66 2.50
N GLY A 22 -3.84 -5.09 2.78
CA GLY A 22 -2.56 -5.76 2.64
C GLY A 22 -1.75 -5.63 3.92
N PHE A 23 -0.99 -6.65 4.22
CA PHE A 23 -0.05 -6.69 5.34
C PHE A 23 1.27 -7.27 4.88
N ASP A 24 2.36 -6.67 5.34
CA ASP A 24 3.70 -7.22 5.11
C ASP A 24 4.65 -6.94 6.27
N VAL A 25 5.72 -7.76 6.33
CA VAL A 25 6.79 -7.67 7.33
C VAL A 25 8.14 -7.80 6.64
N ALA A 26 9.07 -6.93 7.01
CA ALA A 26 10.45 -6.95 6.53
C ALA A 26 11.44 -7.07 7.69
N GLN A 27 12.51 -7.82 7.49
CA GLN A 27 13.63 -7.89 8.44
C GLN A 27 14.59 -6.73 8.22
N VAL A 28 14.89 -5.99 9.29
CA VAL A 28 15.81 -4.83 9.26
C VAL A 28 17.22 -5.29 8.90
N SER A 29 17.67 -6.43 9.43
CA SER A 29 18.97 -7.03 9.12
C SER A 29 19.12 -7.41 7.64
N SER A 30 18.05 -7.90 7.00
CA SER A 30 18.07 -8.21 5.56
C SER A 30 18.22 -6.95 4.71
N VAL A 31 17.58 -5.85 5.10
CA VAL A 31 17.73 -4.54 4.44
C VAL A 31 19.13 -3.99 4.67
N ALA A 32 19.66 -4.07 5.90
CA ALA A 32 21.02 -3.65 6.20
C ALA A 32 22.07 -4.43 5.37
N HIS A 33 21.89 -5.75 5.22
CA HIS A 33 22.74 -6.58 4.39
C HIS A 33 22.69 -6.15 2.91
N SER A 34 21.48 -5.94 2.37
CA SER A 34 21.29 -5.47 0.99
C SER A 34 21.91 -4.09 0.74
N LEU A 35 21.84 -3.20 1.73
CA LEU A 35 22.50 -1.89 1.67
C LEU A 35 24.01 -2.03 1.65
N ALA A 36 24.59 -2.90 2.48
CA ALA A 36 26.03 -3.13 2.52
C ALA A 36 26.57 -3.76 1.21
N GLU A 37 25.79 -4.66 0.61
CA GLU A 37 26.18 -5.38 -0.60
C GLU A 37 25.98 -4.56 -1.88
N PHE A 38 24.84 -3.88 -2.03
CA PHE A 38 24.45 -3.23 -3.29
C PHE A 38 24.41 -1.70 -3.22
N GLY A 39 24.49 -1.10 -2.04
CA GLY A 39 24.57 0.35 -1.82
C GLY A 39 23.48 1.14 -2.56
N ASP A 40 23.92 2.17 -3.29
CA ASP A 40 23.05 3.05 -4.09
C ASP A 40 22.16 2.32 -5.11
N ARG A 41 22.61 1.19 -5.64
CA ARG A 41 21.86 0.42 -6.61
C ARG A 41 20.59 -0.16 -5.98
N TYR A 42 20.69 -0.67 -4.75
CA TYR A 42 19.54 -1.15 -3.98
C TYR A 42 18.57 -0.02 -3.69
N LEU A 43 19.08 1.11 -3.18
CA LEU A 43 18.27 2.27 -2.86
C LEU A 43 17.47 2.77 -4.06
N ARG A 44 18.14 3.04 -5.18
CA ARG A 44 17.51 3.62 -6.38
C ARG A 44 16.56 2.66 -7.09
N ARG A 45 16.69 1.37 -6.87
CA ARG A 45 15.77 0.37 -7.42
C ARG A 45 14.42 0.36 -6.72
N LEU A 46 14.39 0.59 -5.40
CA LEU A 46 13.22 0.37 -4.57
C LEU A 46 12.59 1.65 -4.04
N PHE A 47 13.38 2.71 -3.85
CA PHE A 47 12.94 3.88 -3.13
C PHE A 47 13.05 5.16 -3.96
N THR A 48 12.14 6.10 -3.71
CA THR A 48 12.20 7.44 -4.30
C THR A 48 13.31 8.28 -3.64
N PRO A 49 13.78 9.35 -4.29
CA PRO A 49 14.74 10.27 -3.67
C PRO A 49 14.28 10.82 -2.32
N ALA A 50 12.98 11.09 -2.17
CA ALA A 50 12.40 11.61 -0.92
C ALA A 50 12.45 10.57 0.20
N GLU A 51 12.14 9.30 -0.10
CA GLU A 51 12.24 8.20 0.86
C GLU A 51 13.68 7.96 1.31
N ILE A 52 14.64 8.01 0.37
CA ILE A 52 16.07 7.88 0.66
C ILE A 52 16.54 9.03 1.56
N ALA A 53 16.21 10.28 1.20
CA ALA A 53 16.59 11.46 1.98
C ALA A 53 16.04 11.37 3.42
N TYR A 54 14.79 10.94 3.60
CA TYR A 54 14.23 10.72 4.93
C TYR A 54 14.94 9.59 5.69
N ALA A 55 15.22 8.47 5.03
CA ALA A 55 15.87 7.33 5.69
C ALA A 55 17.28 7.67 6.17
N CYS A 56 18.00 8.54 5.48
CA CYS A 56 19.34 9.00 5.84
C CYS A 56 19.36 10.02 6.99
N GLN A 57 18.21 10.53 7.46
CA GLN A 57 18.15 11.43 8.59
C GLN A 57 18.40 10.67 9.90
N GLY A 58 19.41 11.06 10.65
CA GLY A 58 19.75 10.44 11.93
C GLY A 58 20.71 9.24 11.78
N VAL A 59 21.47 9.00 12.84
CA VAL A 59 22.50 7.97 12.87
C VAL A 59 21.87 6.62 13.21
N GLY A 60 22.21 5.58 12.42
CA GLY A 60 21.85 4.18 12.73
C GLY A 60 20.41 3.78 12.39
N LEU A 61 19.57 4.69 11.88
CA LEU A 61 18.15 4.41 11.63
C LEU A 61 17.81 4.08 10.17
N GLN A 62 18.80 4.13 9.28
CA GLN A 62 18.57 4.00 7.84
C GLN A 62 17.90 2.66 7.47
N ALA A 63 18.47 1.55 7.92
CA ALA A 63 17.96 0.22 7.59
C ALA A 63 16.54 -0.02 8.12
N GLU A 64 16.28 0.41 9.35
CA GLU A 64 14.96 0.31 9.98
C GLU A 64 13.91 1.11 9.23
N ARG A 65 14.22 2.37 8.87
CA ARG A 65 13.32 3.24 8.12
C ARG A 65 13.05 2.73 6.72
N LEU A 66 14.03 2.12 6.07
CA LEU A 66 13.86 1.51 4.75
C LEU A 66 13.08 0.19 4.83
N ALA A 67 13.32 -0.63 5.86
CA ALA A 67 12.57 -1.85 6.09
C ALA A 67 11.07 -1.56 6.29
N ALA A 68 10.73 -0.55 7.10
CA ALA A 68 9.35 -0.13 7.28
C ALA A 68 8.71 0.36 5.97
N ARG A 69 9.46 1.09 5.14
CA ARG A 69 8.97 1.53 3.82
C ARG A 69 8.81 0.38 2.85
N PHE A 70 9.73 -0.56 2.85
CA PHE A 70 9.64 -1.75 2.02
C PHE A 70 8.40 -2.55 2.37
N ALA A 71 8.18 -2.86 3.65
CA ALA A 71 6.97 -3.52 4.12
C ALA A 71 5.69 -2.74 3.74
N ALA A 72 5.72 -1.40 3.81
CA ALA A 72 4.59 -0.57 3.41
C ALA A 72 4.28 -0.66 1.91
N LYS A 73 5.30 -0.65 1.05
CA LYS A 73 5.12 -0.82 -0.40
C LYS A 73 4.53 -2.19 -0.73
N GLU A 74 5.03 -3.26 -0.11
CA GLU A 74 4.49 -4.62 -0.25
C GLU A 74 3.04 -4.71 0.24
N ALA A 75 2.72 -4.10 1.38
CA ALA A 75 1.36 -4.05 1.90
C ALA A 75 0.40 -3.34 0.92
N VAL A 76 0.83 -2.21 0.31
CA VAL A 76 0.04 -1.50 -0.71
C VAL A 76 -0.13 -2.35 -1.97
N MET A 77 0.93 -3.02 -2.44
CA MET A 77 0.86 -3.93 -3.59
C MET A 77 -0.16 -5.05 -3.36
N LYS A 78 -0.19 -5.62 -2.15
CA LYS A 78 -1.17 -6.64 -1.76
C LYS A 78 -2.59 -6.07 -1.68
N ALA A 79 -2.76 -4.91 -1.05
CA ALA A 79 -4.07 -4.26 -0.91
C ALA A 79 -4.70 -3.91 -2.27
N LEU A 80 -3.90 -3.49 -3.24
CA LEU A 80 -4.35 -3.12 -4.59
C LEU A 80 -4.20 -4.25 -5.62
N GLN A 81 -3.73 -5.43 -5.22
CA GLN A 81 -3.51 -6.60 -6.09
C GLN A 81 -2.59 -6.30 -7.29
N LEU A 82 -1.48 -5.60 -7.04
CA LEU A 82 -0.58 -5.09 -8.09
C LEU A 82 0.54 -6.06 -8.50
N SER A 83 0.66 -7.24 -7.89
CA SER A 83 1.81 -8.15 -8.06
C SER A 83 2.09 -8.54 -9.51
N GLU A 84 1.05 -8.64 -10.34
CA GLU A 84 1.15 -9.00 -11.76
C GLU A 84 1.09 -7.79 -12.72
N ALA A 85 1.00 -6.56 -12.17
CA ALA A 85 0.74 -5.37 -12.98
C ALA A 85 2.01 -4.70 -13.57
N GLY A 86 3.19 -5.23 -13.29
CA GLY A 86 4.46 -4.64 -13.77
C GLY A 86 4.75 -3.26 -13.18
N VAL A 87 4.29 -2.99 -11.97
CA VAL A 87 4.47 -1.73 -11.25
C VAL A 87 5.93 -1.57 -10.81
N ASP A 88 6.52 -0.40 -11.01
CA ASP A 88 7.82 -0.06 -10.44
C ASP A 88 7.67 0.21 -8.93
N TRP A 89 8.62 -0.24 -8.13
CA TRP A 89 8.63 -0.01 -6.68
C TRP A 89 8.54 1.47 -6.29
N ARG A 90 9.09 2.35 -7.11
CA ARG A 90 9.08 3.81 -6.89
C ARG A 90 7.75 4.45 -7.26
N ASP A 91 6.86 3.71 -7.96
CA ASP A 91 5.49 4.15 -8.20
C ASP A 91 4.64 4.16 -6.93
N ILE A 92 5.11 3.52 -5.86
CA ILE A 92 4.50 3.54 -4.52
C ILE A 92 5.45 4.28 -3.58
N GLU A 93 5.14 5.51 -3.22
CA GLU A 93 5.97 6.34 -2.35
C GLU A 93 5.35 6.46 -0.96
N VAL A 94 6.12 6.12 0.08
CA VAL A 94 5.71 6.31 1.47
C VAL A 94 6.09 7.72 1.92
N VAL A 95 5.08 8.54 2.19
CA VAL A 95 5.24 9.94 2.58
C VAL A 95 5.14 10.06 4.09
N LYS A 96 6.11 10.74 4.72
CA LYS A 96 6.07 11.10 6.14
C LYS A 96 5.49 12.50 6.29
N HIS A 97 4.41 12.62 7.04
CA HIS A 97 3.76 13.90 7.33
C HIS A 97 4.37 14.58 8.56
N PRO A 98 4.21 15.92 8.70
CA PRO A 98 4.73 16.68 9.85
C PRO A 98 4.15 16.25 11.20
N ASP A 99 2.92 15.73 11.22
CA ASP A 99 2.25 15.21 12.41
C ASP A 99 2.76 13.84 12.87
N GLY A 100 3.71 13.27 12.10
CA GLY A 100 4.28 11.95 12.39
C GLY A 100 3.53 10.79 11.73
N SER A 101 2.38 11.01 11.11
CA SER A 101 1.69 9.98 10.33
C SER A 101 2.43 9.63 9.03
N CYS A 102 2.07 8.50 8.43
CA CYS A 102 2.56 8.12 7.11
C CYS A 102 1.39 7.97 6.15
N GLY A 103 1.59 8.46 4.93
CA GLY A 103 0.67 8.31 3.82
C GLY A 103 1.33 7.60 2.64
N VAL A 104 0.57 7.42 1.57
CA VAL A 104 1.02 6.84 0.30
C VAL A 104 0.73 7.82 -0.82
N ALA A 105 1.75 8.11 -1.62
CA ALA A 105 1.58 8.73 -2.93
C ALA A 105 1.80 7.66 -4.00
N LEU A 106 0.87 7.57 -4.95
CA LEU A 106 0.97 6.66 -6.08
C LEU A 106 1.35 7.42 -7.34
N HIS A 107 2.26 6.85 -8.11
CA HIS A 107 2.76 7.38 -9.37
C HIS A 107 2.60 6.34 -10.48
N GLY A 108 2.86 6.75 -11.72
CA GLY A 108 3.00 5.85 -12.87
C GLY A 108 1.91 4.79 -13.01
N GLU A 109 2.31 3.53 -13.15
CA GLU A 109 1.37 2.41 -13.32
C GLU A 109 0.60 2.09 -12.05
N ALA A 110 1.21 2.26 -10.85
CA ALA A 110 0.49 2.05 -9.59
C ALA A 110 -0.73 2.99 -9.46
N ALA A 111 -0.57 4.26 -9.82
CA ALA A 111 -1.67 5.22 -9.82
C ALA A 111 -2.78 4.83 -10.81
N ARG A 112 -2.40 4.41 -12.03
CA ARG A 112 -3.38 3.95 -13.05
C ARG A 112 -4.14 2.71 -12.59
N CYS A 113 -3.46 1.75 -11.97
CA CYS A 113 -4.10 0.55 -11.42
C CYS A 113 -5.07 0.90 -10.28
N ALA A 114 -4.65 1.75 -9.34
CA ALA A 114 -5.50 2.20 -8.24
C ALA A 114 -6.76 2.92 -8.76
N GLN A 115 -6.61 3.77 -9.76
CA GLN A 115 -7.74 4.46 -10.40
C GLN A 115 -8.71 3.47 -11.07
N ARG A 116 -8.19 2.48 -11.82
CA ARG A 116 -9.03 1.42 -12.44
C ARG A 116 -9.76 0.59 -11.40
N ALA A 117 -9.13 0.32 -10.25
CA ALA A 117 -9.74 -0.38 -9.13
C ALA A 117 -10.78 0.47 -8.37
N GLY A 118 -10.86 1.77 -8.66
CA GLY A 118 -11.73 2.71 -7.95
C GLY A 118 -11.23 3.05 -6.54
N ALA A 119 -9.92 2.98 -6.30
CA ALA A 119 -9.34 3.36 -5.01
C ALA A 119 -9.48 4.87 -4.78
N GLU A 120 -10.17 5.24 -3.71
CA GLU A 120 -10.39 6.63 -3.29
C GLU A 120 -9.38 7.07 -2.24
N GLN A 121 -8.98 6.14 -1.37
CA GLN A 121 -8.07 6.42 -0.27
C GLN A 121 -7.23 5.18 0.06
N ILE A 122 -5.99 5.41 0.47
CA ILE A 122 -5.13 4.40 1.07
C ILE A 122 -4.70 4.89 2.45
N VAL A 123 -5.02 4.11 3.47
CA VAL A 123 -4.59 4.36 4.85
C VAL A 123 -3.45 3.42 5.17
N LEU A 124 -2.39 3.94 5.79
CA LEU A 124 -1.17 3.21 6.09
C LEU A 124 -0.86 3.26 7.58
N SER A 125 -0.50 2.13 8.14
CA SER A 125 0.06 2.03 9.50
C SER A 125 1.34 1.22 9.46
N LEU A 126 2.40 1.76 10.08
CA LEU A 126 3.72 1.14 10.15
C LEU A 126 4.14 1.00 11.61
N SER A 127 4.83 -0.10 11.90
CA SER A 127 5.45 -0.34 13.20
C SER A 127 6.76 -1.09 13.01
N HIS A 128 7.66 -0.97 13.98
CA HIS A 128 8.90 -1.74 14.03
C HIS A 128 9.24 -2.09 15.47
N ASP A 129 9.86 -3.24 15.66
CA ASP A 129 10.39 -3.69 16.95
C ASP A 129 11.56 -4.66 16.67
N GLY A 130 12.71 -4.36 17.26
CA GLY A 130 13.94 -5.15 17.06
C GLY A 130 14.32 -5.28 15.59
N ASP A 131 14.43 -6.51 15.11
CA ASP A 131 14.78 -6.83 13.71
C ASP A 131 13.57 -6.91 12.76
N CYS A 132 12.42 -6.45 13.19
CA CYS A 132 11.17 -6.58 12.45
C CYS A 132 10.53 -5.22 12.19
N ALA A 133 10.16 -4.95 10.95
CA ALA A 133 9.33 -3.80 10.57
C ALA A 133 8.09 -4.32 9.82
N GLY A 134 6.92 -3.86 10.22
CA GLY A 134 5.65 -4.28 9.62
C GLY A 134 4.82 -3.11 9.14
N ALA A 135 3.94 -3.37 8.18
CA ALA A 135 3.00 -2.38 7.67
C ALA A 135 1.65 -3.02 7.33
N VAL A 136 0.60 -2.25 7.55
CA VAL A 136 -0.76 -2.53 7.08
C VAL A 136 -1.18 -1.41 6.14
N ALA A 137 -1.70 -1.78 4.98
CA ALA A 137 -2.34 -0.86 4.04
C ALA A 137 -3.81 -1.21 3.90
N VAL A 138 -4.68 -0.22 3.97
CA VAL A 138 -6.12 -0.36 3.75
C VAL A 138 -6.51 0.54 2.59
N ALA A 139 -6.96 -0.05 1.49
CA ALA A 139 -7.50 0.66 0.35
C ALA A 139 -9.03 0.74 0.47
N VAL A 140 -9.56 1.96 0.45
CA VAL A 140 -11.00 2.23 0.37
C VAL A 140 -11.37 2.40 -1.10
N LEU A 141 -12.31 1.60 -1.57
CA LEU A 141 -12.75 1.61 -2.97
C LEU A 141 -14.09 2.34 -3.11
N ALA A 142 -14.30 3.00 -4.24
CA ALA A 142 -15.59 3.57 -4.62
C ALA A 142 -16.69 2.49 -4.63
N SER A 143 -17.90 2.88 -4.28
CA SER A 143 -19.07 2.02 -4.52
C SER A 143 -19.22 1.77 -6.03
N PRO A 144 -19.58 0.55 -6.46
CA PRO A 144 -19.97 0.31 -7.84
C PRO A 144 -21.06 1.32 -8.22
N ARG A 145 -20.88 2.03 -9.35
CA ARG A 145 -21.99 2.83 -9.88
C ARG A 145 -23.15 1.89 -10.15
N PRO A 146 -24.38 2.21 -9.69
CA PRO A 146 -25.55 1.46 -10.12
C PRO A 146 -25.58 1.54 -11.66
N GLU A 147 -25.63 0.37 -12.31
CA GLU A 147 -25.90 0.32 -13.74
C GLU A 147 -27.26 0.96 -13.97
N ILE A 148 -27.27 2.10 -14.67
CA ILE A 148 -28.52 2.70 -15.15
C ILE A 148 -29.00 1.74 -16.22
N PRO A 149 -30.16 1.04 -16.02
CA PRO A 149 -30.68 0.20 -17.04
C PRO A 149 -30.93 1.06 -18.28
N LEU A 150 -30.31 0.69 -19.39
CA LEU A 150 -30.61 1.29 -20.70
C LEU A 150 -32.13 1.13 -20.89
N SER A 151 -32.85 2.25 -20.87
CA SER A 151 -34.25 2.28 -21.19
C SER A 151 -34.38 1.78 -22.65
N THR A 152 -34.81 0.55 -22.83
CA THR A 152 -35.29 0.05 -24.10
C THR A 152 -36.59 0.81 -24.42
N SER A 153 -36.43 1.92 -25.11
CA SER A 153 -37.57 2.55 -25.79
C SER A 153 -38.03 1.56 -26.89
N HIS A 154 -39.00 0.73 -26.53
CA HIS A 154 -39.81 0.08 -27.55
C HIS A 154 -40.69 1.16 -28.15
N GLU A 155 -40.27 1.69 -29.27
CA GLU A 155 -41.18 2.32 -30.21
C GLU A 155 -42.07 1.22 -30.78
N ASN A 156 -43.32 1.27 -30.34
CA ASN A 156 -44.41 0.49 -30.92
C ASN A 156 -44.94 1.26 -32.13
N ARG A 157 -44.82 0.67 -33.31
CA ARG A 157 -45.68 0.99 -34.46
C ARG A 157 -46.33 -0.30 -34.98
#